data_ce250942ada653a04e6928246b12ab9f
#
_entry.id   ce250942ada653a04e6928246b12ab9f
#
_cell.length_a   1.000
_cell.length_b   1.000
_cell.length_c   1.000
_cell.angle_alpha   90.00
_cell.angle_beta   90.00
_cell.angle_gamma   90.00
#
_symmetry.space_group_name_H-M   'P 1'
#
loop_
_entity.id
_entity.type
_entity.pdbx_description
1 polymer ?
#
loop_
_entity_poly.entity_id
_entity_poly.type
_entity_poly.pdbx_seq_one_letter_code
_entity_poly.pdbx_strand_id
1 'polypeptide(L)'
;METSPLLQKVDAVTIPVPDLESGLRFYRDALGHELLWRHDGIGQAGLGLPGSDTEIVLTTRQDYEPNWLVASADDAARAVERAGGRVISPPGDIPVGRLAVVADPFGNALVLLDLSRGRYAVDEERQVTGLTG
;
A
#
# COMPACT_ATOMS: atom_id res chain seq x y z
N MET A 1 -29.99 9.30 2.99
CA MET A 1 -28.57 9.51 3.39
C MET A 1 -27.67 8.81 2.41
N GLU A 2 -26.71 9.53 1.90
CA GLU A 2 -25.76 8.96 0.91
C GLU A 2 -24.67 8.18 1.62
N THR A 3 -24.31 7.07 1.02
CA THR A 3 -23.15 6.28 1.48
C THR A 3 -21.94 6.68 0.64
N SER A 4 -20.90 7.15 1.29
CA SER A 4 -19.64 7.44 0.60
C SER A 4 -18.97 6.12 0.17
N PRO A 5 -18.36 6.08 -1.02
CA PRO A 5 -17.61 4.90 -1.43
C PRO A 5 -16.52 4.54 -0.43
N LEU A 6 -16.46 3.28 -0.05
CA LEU A 6 -15.47 2.80 0.92
C LEU A 6 -14.06 2.83 0.34
N LEU A 7 -13.90 2.27 -0.85
CA LEU A 7 -12.61 2.22 -1.53
C LEU A 7 -12.42 3.53 -2.27
N GLN A 8 -11.39 4.29 -1.92
CA GLN A 8 -11.18 5.62 -2.47
C GLN A 8 -10.37 5.58 -3.76
N LYS A 9 -9.28 4.79 -3.76
CA LYS A 9 -8.44 4.60 -4.94
C LYS A 9 -7.45 3.47 -4.65
N VAL A 10 -6.76 3.01 -5.68
CA VAL A 10 -5.60 2.15 -5.49
C VAL A 10 -4.44 3.03 -5.05
N ASP A 11 -4.02 2.90 -3.81
CA ASP A 11 -2.88 3.65 -3.29
C ASP A 11 -1.58 3.15 -3.90
N ALA A 12 -1.44 1.83 -3.98
CA ALA A 12 -0.25 1.19 -4.49
C ALA A 12 -0.57 -0.19 -5.04
N VAL A 13 0.25 -0.64 -5.99
CA VAL A 13 0.28 -2.05 -6.40
C VAL A 13 1.60 -2.61 -5.89
N THR A 14 1.53 -3.62 -5.02
CA THR A 14 2.74 -4.29 -4.54
C THR A 14 3.20 -5.32 -5.56
N ILE A 15 4.50 -5.32 -5.84
CA ILE A 15 5.13 -6.24 -6.79
C ILE A 15 6.26 -6.96 -6.06
N PRO A 16 6.16 -8.28 -5.84
CA PRO A 16 7.19 -9.02 -5.14
C PRO A 16 8.48 -9.11 -5.96
N VAL A 17 9.59 -8.91 -5.27
CA VAL A 17 10.94 -9.02 -5.84
C VAL A 17 11.80 -9.82 -4.87
N PRO A 18 12.85 -10.53 -5.37
CA PRO A 18 13.70 -11.30 -4.47
C PRO A 18 14.53 -10.41 -3.53
N ASP A 19 14.92 -9.24 -4.01
CA ASP A 19 15.62 -8.22 -3.23
C ASP A 19 15.39 -6.86 -3.89
N LEU A 20 15.54 -5.78 -3.12
CA LEU A 20 15.26 -4.44 -3.63
C LEU A 20 16.25 -4.01 -4.72
N GLU A 21 17.52 -4.40 -4.63
CA GLU A 21 18.51 -4.04 -5.64
C GLU A 21 18.14 -4.60 -7.01
N SER A 22 17.77 -5.87 -7.08
CA SER A 22 17.32 -6.50 -8.34
C SER A 22 16.06 -5.84 -8.87
N GLY A 23 15.10 -5.55 -7.98
CA GLY A 23 13.87 -4.87 -8.36
C GLY A 23 14.11 -3.49 -8.93
N LEU A 24 14.98 -2.71 -8.28
CA LEU A 24 15.31 -1.36 -8.74
C LEU A 24 16.09 -1.36 -10.05
N ARG A 25 16.97 -2.32 -10.25
CA ARG A 25 17.66 -2.45 -11.54
C ARG A 25 16.66 -2.64 -12.68
N PHE A 26 15.62 -3.41 -12.46
CA PHE A 26 14.62 -3.65 -13.51
C PHE A 26 13.64 -2.47 -13.63
N TYR A 27 12.95 -2.12 -12.57
CA TYR A 27 11.85 -1.15 -12.66
C TYR A 27 12.34 0.30 -12.75
N ARG A 28 13.38 0.66 -12.05
CA ARG A 28 13.94 2.02 -12.10
C ARG A 28 14.92 2.17 -13.25
N ASP A 29 15.96 1.33 -13.30
CA ASP A 29 17.07 1.56 -14.24
C ASP A 29 16.70 1.15 -15.66
N ALA A 30 16.09 -0.02 -15.85
CA ALA A 30 15.72 -0.49 -17.18
C ALA A 30 14.40 0.11 -17.68
N LEU A 31 13.38 0.21 -16.82
CA LEU A 31 12.06 0.71 -17.23
C LEU A 31 11.86 2.21 -16.98
N GLY A 32 12.73 2.85 -16.19
CA GLY A 32 12.72 4.30 -16.03
C GLY A 32 11.79 4.86 -14.97
N HIS A 33 11.25 4.03 -14.08
CA HIS A 33 10.36 4.53 -13.02
C HIS A 33 11.15 5.26 -11.95
N GLU A 34 10.65 6.43 -11.53
CA GLU A 34 11.30 7.25 -10.51
C GLU A 34 11.19 6.60 -9.14
N LEU A 35 12.32 6.50 -8.42
CA LEU A 35 12.31 6.08 -7.03
C LEU A 35 11.77 7.22 -6.17
N LEU A 36 10.66 6.97 -5.47
CA LEU A 36 10.04 7.94 -4.58
C LEU A 36 10.51 7.78 -3.14
N TRP A 37 10.62 6.53 -2.69
CA TRP A 37 11.08 6.25 -1.33
C TRP A 37 11.61 4.82 -1.25
N ARG A 38 12.52 4.59 -0.30
CA ARG A 38 13.07 3.26 -0.01
C ARG A 38 13.14 3.08 1.51
N HIS A 39 12.62 1.97 1.98
CA HIS A 39 12.59 1.62 3.39
C HIS A 39 13.10 0.19 3.56
N ASP A 40 14.43 0.06 3.79
CA ASP A 40 15.07 -1.26 3.87
C ASP A 40 14.55 -2.07 5.06
N GLY A 41 14.21 -1.41 6.16
CA GLY A 41 13.72 -2.06 7.37
C GLY A 41 12.47 -2.89 7.16
N ILE A 42 11.62 -2.50 6.22
CA ILE A 42 10.41 -3.27 5.87
C ILE A 42 10.53 -3.94 4.51
N GLY A 43 11.68 -3.81 3.83
CA GLY A 43 11.91 -4.47 2.55
C GLY A 43 11.05 -3.93 1.41
N GLN A 44 10.86 -2.61 1.34
CA GLN A 44 10.00 -1.99 0.33
C GLN A 44 10.65 -0.76 -0.30
N ALA A 45 10.24 -0.49 -1.55
CA ALA A 45 10.59 0.72 -2.27
C ALA A 45 9.43 1.15 -3.14
N GLY A 46 9.06 2.43 -3.07
CA GLY A 46 7.97 3.00 -3.85
C GLY A 46 8.49 3.69 -5.10
N LEU A 47 7.84 3.40 -6.24
CA LEU A 47 8.19 3.96 -7.53
C LEU A 47 6.98 4.69 -8.11
N GLY A 48 7.24 5.78 -8.84
CA GLY A 48 6.21 6.60 -9.43
C GLY A 48 5.74 6.10 -10.78
N LEU A 49 4.47 6.39 -11.07
CA LEU A 49 3.85 6.20 -12.38
C LEU A 49 3.57 7.59 -12.96
N PRO A 50 4.02 7.91 -14.19
CA PRO A 50 3.85 9.27 -14.70
C PRO A 50 2.39 9.68 -14.95
N GLY A 51 1.50 8.71 -15.16
CA GLY A 51 0.09 8.98 -15.43
C GLY A 51 -0.84 8.90 -14.23
N SER A 52 -0.32 8.68 -13.03
CA SER A 52 -1.15 8.44 -11.84
C SER A 52 -0.36 8.75 -10.58
N ASP A 53 -1.05 9.02 -9.48
CA ASP A 53 -0.43 9.10 -8.16
C ASP A 53 -0.44 7.74 -7.42
N THR A 54 -0.98 6.69 -8.05
CA THR A 54 -0.80 5.31 -7.59
C THR A 54 0.68 4.94 -7.72
N GLU A 55 1.23 4.30 -6.70
CA GLU A 55 2.63 3.89 -6.72
C GLU A 55 2.76 2.41 -7.05
N ILE A 56 3.90 2.04 -7.65
CA ILE A 56 4.37 0.66 -7.61
C ILE A 56 5.20 0.53 -6.34
N VAL A 57 4.89 -0.46 -5.51
CA VAL A 57 5.70 -0.75 -4.32
C VAL A 57 6.38 -2.10 -4.51
N LEU A 58 7.69 -2.08 -4.74
CA LEU A 58 8.49 -3.29 -4.76
C LEU A 58 8.58 -3.80 -3.32
N THR A 59 8.41 -5.11 -3.14
CA THR A 59 8.33 -5.68 -1.80
C THR A 59 9.01 -7.05 -1.77
N THR A 60 9.70 -7.33 -0.66
CA THR A 60 10.29 -8.65 -0.41
C THR A 60 9.38 -9.52 0.45
N ARG A 61 8.21 -9.01 0.90
CA ARG A 61 7.39 -9.66 1.92
C ARG A 61 5.91 -9.81 1.58
N GLN A 62 5.44 -9.15 0.53
CA GLN A 62 4.02 -9.17 0.17
C GLN A 62 3.81 -9.78 -1.20
N ASP A 63 2.54 -10.07 -1.51
CA ASP A 63 2.15 -10.64 -2.81
C ASP A 63 1.94 -9.54 -3.85
N TYR A 64 1.76 -9.95 -5.09
CA TYR A 64 1.37 -9.07 -6.18
C TYR A 64 -0.12 -8.75 -6.03
N GLU A 65 -0.42 -7.54 -5.58
CA GLU A 65 -1.81 -7.18 -5.29
C GLU A 65 -2.02 -5.67 -5.22
N PRO A 66 -3.24 -5.19 -5.53
CA PRO A 66 -3.57 -3.80 -5.28
C PRO A 66 -3.80 -3.56 -3.79
N ASN A 67 -3.40 -2.37 -3.33
CA ASN A 67 -3.65 -1.92 -1.97
C ASN A 67 -4.61 -0.73 -2.06
N TRP A 68 -5.80 -0.87 -1.47
CA TRP A 68 -6.87 0.10 -1.58
C TRP A 68 -6.83 1.11 -0.45
N LEU A 69 -6.82 2.39 -0.79
CA LEU A 69 -6.88 3.46 0.21
C LEU A 69 -8.30 3.58 0.75
N VAL A 70 -8.41 3.60 2.06
CA VAL A 70 -9.67 3.84 2.79
C VAL A 70 -9.44 4.93 3.83
N ALA A 71 -10.53 5.52 4.32
CA ALA A 71 -10.42 6.56 5.36
C ALA A 71 -9.92 6.01 6.69
N SER A 72 -10.38 4.81 7.06
CA SER A 72 -9.97 4.11 8.28
C SER A 72 -10.02 2.61 8.00
N ALA A 73 -8.88 1.93 8.15
CA ALA A 73 -8.82 0.48 7.94
C ALA A 73 -9.72 -0.25 8.95
N ASP A 74 -9.77 0.22 10.19
CA ASP A 74 -10.62 -0.37 11.22
C ASP A 74 -12.10 -0.26 10.85
N ASP A 75 -12.56 0.93 10.47
CA ASP A 75 -13.95 1.15 10.09
C ASP A 75 -14.30 0.41 8.80
N ALA A 76 -13.37 0.40 7.84
CA ALA A 76 -13.57 -0.29 6.56
C ALA A 76 -13.72 -1.79 6.75
N ALA A 77 -12.90 -2.40 7.61
CA ALA A 77 -13.00 -3.83 7.90
C ALA A 77 -14.37 -4.16 8.51
N ARG A 78 -14.84 -3.33 9.45
CA ARG A 78 -16.18 -3.51 10.04
C ARG A 78 -17.29 -3.35 9.01
N ALA A 79 -17.15 -2.39 8.10
CA ALA A 79 -18.16 -2.15 7.06
C ALA A 79 -18.23 -3.32 6.08
N VAL A 80 -17.08 -3.88 5.68
CA VAL A 80 -17.07 -5.06 4.81
C VAL A 80 -17.72 -6.25 5.49
N GLU A 81 -17.45 -6.46 6.76
CA GLU A 81 -18.03 -7.56 7.53
C GLU A 81 -19.56 -7.43 7.62
N ARG A 82 -20.05 -6.22 7.92
CA ARG A 82 -21.49 -5.95 7.97
C ARG A 82 -22.17 -6.13 6.62
N ALA A 83 -21.43 -5.94 5.53
CA ALA A 83 -21.97 -6.05 4.18
C ALA A 83 -21.92 -7.48 3.62
N GLY A 84 -21.47 -8.45 4.39
CA GLY A 84 -21.45 -9.85 3.99
C GLY A 84 -20.07 -10.40 3.64
N GLY A 85 -19.03 -9.58 3.73
CA GLY A 85 -17.65 -10.04 3.62
C GLY A 85 -17.14 -10.59 4.95
N ARG A 86 -15.83 -10.80 5.02
CA ARG A 86 -15.21 -11.27 6.25
C ARG A 86 -13.82 -10.68 6.42
N VAL A 87 -13.34 -10.62 7.65
CA VAL A 87 -11.99 -10.18 7.96
C VAL A 87 -11.04 -11.36 7.87
N ILE A 88 -10.01 -11.26 7.03
CA ILE A 88 -8.94 -12.27 6.91
C ILE A 88 -7.83 -11.96 7.90
N SER A 89 -7.33 -10.71 7.87
CA SER A 89 -6.35 -10.21 8.83
C SER A 89 -6.89 -8.95 9.47
N PRO A 90 -7.09 -8.91 10.79
CA PRO A 90 -7.62 -7.72 11.44
C PRO A 90 -6.67 -6.52 11.29
N PRO A 91 -7.19 -5.30 11.44
CA PRO A 91 -6.36 -4.11 11.30
C PRO A 91 -5.14 -4.15 12.22
N GLY A 92 -3.98 -3.88 11.64
CA GLY A 92 -2.71 -3.82 12.35
C GLY A 92 -1.92 -2.58 11.92
N ASP A 93 -0.95 -2.21 12.74
CA ASP A 93 -0.13 -1.03 12.48
C ASP A 93 0.86 -1.27 11.35
N ILE A 94 0.97 -0.27 10.47
CA ILE A 94 2.04 -0.14 9.49
C ILE A 94 2.68 1.23 9.67
N PRO A 95 3.87 1.49 9.09
CA PRO A 95 4.52 2.78 9.33
C PRO A 95 3.65 4.00 9.03
N VAL A 96 2.87 3.97 7.96
CA VAL A 96 2.07 5.13 7.50
C VAL A 96 0.65 5.14 8.06
N GLY A 97 0.22 4.10 8.77
CA GLY A 97 -1.14 4.03 9.30
C GLY A 97 -1.53 2.64 9.75
N ARG A 98 -2.64 2.13 9.20
CA ARG A 98 -3.16 0.81 9.54
C ARG A 98 -3.53 0.04 8.28
N LEU A 99 -3.39 -1.27 8.33
CA LEU A 99 -3.68 -2.16 7.22
C LEU A 99 -4.53 -3.33 7.68
N ALA A 100 -5.52 -3.71 6.88
CA ALA A 100 -6.34 -4.90 7.12
C ALA A 100 -6.47 -5.67 5.80
N VAL A 101 -6.71 -6.96 5.90
CA VAL A 101 -7.07 -7.78 4.73
C VAL A 101 -8.46 -8.33 4.97
N VAL A 102 -9.34 -8.12 4.03
CA VAL A 102 -10.72 -8.61 4.08
C VAL A 102 -11.02 -9.40 2.83
N ALA A 103 -12.10 -10.16 2.87
CA ALA A 103 -12.63 -10.83 1.68
C ALA A 103 -14.02 -10.28 1.39
N ASP A 104 -14.32 -10.07 0.11
CA ASP A 104 -15.67 -9.77 -0.31
C ASP A 104 -16.54 -11.07 -0.26
N PRO A 105 -17.87 -10.98 -0.49
CA PRO A 105 -18.72 -12.19 -0.44
C PRO A 105 -18.41 -13.21 -1.51
N PHE A 106 -17.60 -12.85 -2.51
CA PHE A 106 -17.27 -13.71 -3.64
C PHE A 106 -15.92 -14.41 -3.48
N GLY A 107 -15.22 -14.16 -2.36
CA GLY A 107 -13.94 -14.79 -2.06
C GLY A 107 -12.72 -14.00 -2.50
N ASN A 108 -12.88 -12.77 -2.99
CA ASN A 108 -11.75 -11.94 -3.38
C ASN A 108 -11.13 -11.28 -2.16
N ALA A 109 -9.81 -11.39 -2.02
CA ALA A 109 -9.10 -10.72 -0.94
C ALA A 109 -8.81 -9.27 -1.33
N LEU A 110 -9.09 -8.35 -0.40
CA LEU A 110 -8.84 -6.93 -0.57
C LEU A 110 -7.89 -6.46 0.52
N VAL A 111 -6.77 -5.86 0.12
CA VAL A 111 -5.88 -5.19 1.06
C VAL A 111 -6.35 -3.75 1.22
N LEU A 112 -6.67 -3.38 2.45
CA LEU A 112 -7.18 -2.04 2.80
C LEU A 112 -6.13 -1.35 3.65
N LEU A 113 -5.79 -0.11 3.30
CA LEU A 113 -4.87 0.66 4.15
C LEU A 113 -5.36 2.10 4.31
N ASP A 114 -5.04 2.68 5.44
CA ASP A 114 -5.19 4.10 5.65
C ASP A 114 -3.82 4.73 5.88
N LEU A 115 -3.76 6.04 5.71
CA LEU A 115 -2.56 6.83 5.89
C LEU A 115 -2.68 7.69 7.15
N SER A 116 -3.27 7.12 8.21
CA SER A 116 -3.60 7.84 9.42
C SER A 116 -2.39 8.39 10.17
N ARG A 117 -1.18 7.88 9.89
CA ARG A 117 0.06 8.38 10.49
C ARG A 117 0.83 9.34 9.58
N GLY A 118 0.44 9.45 8.31
CA GLY A 118 1.07 10.34 7.35
C GLY A 118 1.76 9.60 6.21
N ARG A 119 2.64 10.31 5.52
CA ARG A 119 3.38 9.77 4.38
C ARG A 119 4.85 9.73 4.72
N TYR A 120 5.64 8.97 3.94
CA TYR A 120 7.07 8.90 4.16
C TYR A 120 7.76 10.24 3.87
N ALA A 121 8.61 10.67 4.81
CA ALA A 121 9.61 11.70 4.58
C ALA A 121 10.89 11.02 4.14
N VAL A 122 11.60 11.62 3.22
CA VAL A 122 12.79 11.01 2.63
C VAL A 122 13.97 12.01 2.64
N ASP A 123 15.19 11.48 2.59
CA ASP A 123 16.40 12.26 2.41
C ASP A 123 16.72 12.47 0.92
N GLU A 124 17.91 12.99 0.60
CA GLU A 124 18.30 13.26 -0.78
C GLU A 124 18.42 11.99 -1.63
N GLU A 125 18.66 10.85 -0.99
CA GLU A 125 18.79 9.55 -1.65
C GLU A 125 17.49 8.77 -1.66
N ARG A 126 16.39 9.42 -1.28
CA ARG A 126 15.03 8.83 -1.18
C ARG A 126 14.90 7.76 -0.10
N GLN A 127 15.85 7.69 0.83
CA GLN A 127 15.70 6.80 1.99
C GLN A 127 14.69 7.39 2.97
N VAL A 128 13.83 6.54 3.51
CA VAL A 128 12.82 6.97 4.47
C VAL A 128 13.50 7.39 5.77
N THR A 129 13.20 8.60 6.24
CA THR A 129 13.75 9.16 7.48
C THR A 129 12.70 9.34 8.56
N GLY A 130 11.41 9.25 8.22
CA GLY A 130 10.31 9.44 9.14
C GLY A 130 9.01 9.65 8.38
N LEU A 131 8.09 10.38 8.99
CA LEU A 131 6.79 10.66 8.40
C LEU A 131 6.55 12.16 8.30
N THR A 132 5.81 12.55 7.28
CA THR A 132 5.28 13.90 7.14
C THR A 132 3.85 13.91 7.65
N GLY A 133 3.57 14.84 8.50
CA GLY A 133 2.31 15.07 9.15
C GLY A 133 1.05 14.60 8.63
#